data_fc5538922dc865b094f8575252f53475
#
_entry.id   fc5538922dc865b094f8575252f53475
#
_cell.length_a   1.000
_cell.length_b   1.000
_cell.length_c   1.000
_cell.angle_alpha   90.00
_cell.angle_beta   90.00
_cell.angle_gamma   90.00
#
_symmetry.space_group_name_H-M   'P 1'
#
loop_
_entity.id
_entity.type
_entity.pdbx_description
1 polymer ?
#
loop_
_entity_poly.entity_id
_entity_poly.type
_entity_poly.pdbx_seq_one_letter_code
_entity_poly.pdbx_strand_id
1 'polypeptide(L)'
;MTYFGKKLAALAAAALCSCSMMAAAHANTIAGGRYGQVSLTKPVGEMTGFVVLLSEKSGWSASDQQAADALAAKGAMVVGVDTPRYAARLATEKKETCHNLVGDAEDMSHQLERTVQTSRYFSPIFAGTGQGAVVAERALGQAPDNTVAGAVSLAPDAQLDARFKPCPPDPTIIHMKGLPGFMERAALVPGRAQPDTLVAMTAPHLKKPEAPADNDVSDLPLIELRAAQPTDLLAIVISGDGGWRDLDKTMALALQHDGVSVVGIDSLRYFWSEKSPQRTASDIARVIRTYSARWHTSHVALVGYSFGADVMPFAYNRLPDAARAQVSYISLMGFAPSADFQIRVTGWLGMPASDKAMNVKPELAKLPPAMVQCIYGEKEEDTLCPTLTKTGMEVVKLPGDHHFGGDYDALARRILAGWRKQIAARQGT
;
A
#
# COMPACT_ATOMS: atom_id res chain seq x y z
N MET A 1 81.28 44.29 -3.69
CA MET A 1 80.24 45.20 -4.11
C MET A 1 79.07 44.36 -4.59
N THR A 2 78.20 43.88 -3.70
CA THR A 2 76.94 44.38 -3.23
C THR A 2 75.91 44.64 -4.30
N TYR A 3 74.89 43.86 -4.39
CA TYR A 3 73.49 44.31 -4.47
C TYR A 3 72.52 43.21 -4.05
N PHE A 4 71.82 43.50 -2.97
CA PHE A 4 70.71 42.73 -2.42
C PHE A 4 69.46 43.04 -3.26
N GLY A 5 68.72 42.01 -3.71
CA GLY A 5 67.40 42.14 -4.34
C GLY A 5 66.38 41.31 -3.58
N LYS A 6 65.51 42.01 -2.78
CA LYS A 6 64.38 41.45 -2.08
C LYS A 6 63.31 41.02 -3.06
N LYS A 7 62.90 39.76 -3.08
CA LYS A 7 61.66 39.31 -3.73
C LYS A 7 60.53 39.30 -2.70
N LEU A 8 59.52 40.17 -2.88
CA LEU A 8 58.22 40.05 -2.20
C LEU A 8 57.44 38.89 -2.83
N ALA A 9 57.05 37.95 -2.00
CA ALA A 9 56.08 36.94 -2.36
C ALA A 9 54.67 37.47 -2.03
N ALA A 10 53.85 37.66 -3.07
CA ALA A 10 52.43 37.96 -2.93
C ALA A 10 51.66 36.62 -2.78
N LEU A 11 51.09 36.35 -1.61
CA LEU A 11 50.12 35.28 -1.41
C LEU A 11 48.75 35.74 -1.98
N ALA A 12 48.35 35.15 -3.11
CA ALA A 12 46.97 35.27 -3.57
C ALA A 12 46.13 34.19 -2.91
N ALA A 13 45.31 34.59 -1.94
CA ALA A 13 44.25 33.73 -1.34
C ALA A 13 43.09 33.60 -2.36
N ALA A 14 43.02 32.48 -3.07
CA ALA A 14 41.85 32.12 -3.87
C ALA A 14 40.74 31.61 -2.92
N ALA A 15 39.76 32.46 -2.65
CA ALA A 15 38.52 32.05 -2.00
C ALA A 15 37.68 31.24 -3.01
N LEU A 16 37.68 29.92 -2.88
CA LEU A 16 36.76 29.04 -3.59
C LEU A 16 35.36 29.22 -2.99
N CYS A 17 34.57 30.08 -3.65
CA CYS A 17 33.13 30.19 -3.39
C CYS A 17 32.46 28.94 -3.99
N SER A 18 32.21 27.92 -3.17
CA SER A 18 31.40 26.76 -3.54
C SER A 18 29.94 27.19 -3.65
N CYS A 19 29.55 27.68 -4.83
CA CYS A 19 28.14 27.80 -5.19
C CYS A 19 27.57 26.38 -5.33
N SER A 20 26.93 25.90 -4.27
CA SER A 20 26.04 24.75 -4.37
C SER A 20 24.87 25.17 -5.25
N MET A 21 24.92 24.79 -6.54
CA MET A 21 23.76 24.88 -7.42
C MET A 21 22.70 23.92 -6.84
N MET A 22 21.73 24.43 -6.08
CA MET A 22 20.49 23.74 -5.84
C MET A 22 19.82 23.56 -7.20
N ALA A 23 19.79 22.32 -7.69
CA ALA A 23 19.00 21.98 -8.86
C ALA A 23 17.54 22.33 -8.55
N ALA A 24 17.02 23.35 -9.21
CA ALA A 24 15.62 23.71 -9.10
C ALA A 24 14.79 22.55 -9.66
N ALA A 25 13.88 22.04 -8.85
CA ALA A 25 12.91 21.07 -9.31
C ALA A 25 12.02 21.75 -10.35
N HIS A 26 12.00 21.22 -11.58
CA HIS A 26 11.19 21.80 -12.65
C HIS A 26 9.81 21.12 -12.65
N ALA A 27 8.76 21.91 -12.44
CA ALA A 27 7.40 21.45 -12.57
C ALA A 27 7.06 21.21 -14.06
N ASN A 28 6.60 20.00 -14.38
CA ASN A 28 6.08 19.66 -15.68
C ASN A 28 4.56 19.50 -15.60
N THR A 29 3.83 20.05 -16.58
CA THR A 29 2.39 19.81 -16.67
C THR A 29 2.13 18.49 -17.36
N ILE A 30 1.35 17.63 -16.73
CA ILE A 30 0.96 16.31 -17.25
C ILE A 30 -0.56 16.10 -17.13
N ALA A 31 -1.09 15.12 -17.88
CA ALA A 31 -2.48 14.68 -17.69
C ALA A 31 -2.61 13.91 -16.39
N GLY A 32 -3.57 14.29 -15.55
CA GLY A 32 -3.85 13.70 -14.23
C GLY A 32 -5.26 13.08 -14.11
N GLY A 33 -5.75 12.43 -15.14
CA GLY A 33 -7.09 11.81 -15.10
C GLY A 33 -8.19 12.84 -14.83
N ARG A 34 -9.04 12.59 -13.83
CA ARG A 34 -10.11 13.50 -13.41
C ARG A 34 -9.59 14.81 -12.80
N TYR A 35 -8.36 14.84 -12.26
CA TYR A 35 -7.72 16.11 -11.85
C TYR A 35 -7.52 17.08 -13.02
N GLY A 36 -7.49 16.59 -14.26
CA GLY A 36 -7.21 17.39 -15.45
C GLY A 36 -5.71 17.52 -15.71
N GLN A 37 -5.28 18.74 -16.02
CA GLN A 37 -3.84 19.03 -16.09
C GLN A 37 -3.31 19.30 -14.69
N VAL A 38 -2.27 18.58 -14.31
CA VAL A 38 -1.62 18.71 -13.00
C VAL A 38 -0.17 19.17 -13.13
N SER A 39 0.32 19.86 -12.13
CA SER A 39 1.74 20.24 -12.02
C SER A 39 2.50 19.10 -11.35
N LEU A 40 3.41 18.44 -12.08
CA LEU A 40 4.27 17.39 -11.53
C LEU A 40 5.63 17.96 -11.12
N THR A 41 5.94 17.92 -9.82
CA THR A 41 7.27 18.24 -9.30
C THR A 41 7.94 16.95 -8.81
N LYS A 42 9.03 16.56 -9.49
CA LYS A 42 9.75 15.31 -9.18
C LYS A 42 10.65 15.46 -7.96
N PRO A 43 10.85 14.37 -7.18
CA PRO A 43 11.73 14.39 -6.03
C PRO A 43 13.18 14.71 -6.43
N VAL A 44 13.88 15.42 -5.55
CA VAL A 44 15.33 15.59 -5.64
C VAL A 44 15.98 14.44 -4.88
N GLY A 45 16.65 13.54 -5.60
CA GLY A 45 17.26 12.35 -5.01
C GLY A 45 16.27 11.18 -4.79
N GLU A 46 16.50 10.40 -3.74
CA GLU A 46 15.65 9.25 -3.42
C GLU A 46 14.26 9.68 -2.97
N MET A 47 13.24 9.01 -3.49
CA MET A 47 11.85 9.30 -3.14
C MET A 47 11.55 8.92 -1.70
N THR A 48 10.91 9.84 -0.95
CA THR A 48 10.52 9.67 0.46
C THR A 48 9.01 9.76 0.69
N GLY A 49 8.23 10.06 -0.35
CA GLY A 49 6.77 10.13 -0.26
C GLY A 49 6.11 10.62 -1.54
N PHE A 50 4.81 10.40 -1.62
CA PHE A 50 3.94 10.90 -2.69
C PHE A 50 2.93 11.87 -2.11
N VAL A 51 2.84 13.09 -2.65
CA VAL A 51 1.97 14.15 -2.15
C VAL A 51 1.05 14.65 -3.25
N VAL A 52 -0.24 14.62 -3.00
CA VAL A 52 -1.26 15.31 -3.81
C VAL A 52 -1.52 16.66 -3.14
N LEU A 53 -0.99 17.72 -3.74
CA LEU A 53 -1.08 19.08 -3.23
C LEU A 53 -2.25 19.81 -3.92
N LEU A 54 -3.25 20.17 -3.13
CA LEU A 54 -4.52 20.76 -3.57
C LEU A 54 -4.51 22.27 -3.29
N SER A 55 -4.71 23.07 -4.34
CA SER A 55 -4.70 24.53 -4.24
C SER A 55 -5.93 25.10 -3.53
N GLU A 56 -5.89 26.39 -3.21
CA GLU A 56 -7.07 27.14 -2.77
C GLU A 56 -8.12 27.30 -3.90
N LYS A 57 -9.27 27.88 -3.56
CA LYS A 57 -10.34 28.22 -4.51
C LYS A 57 -9.93 29.19 -5.62
N SER A 58 -8.84 29.90 -5.47
CA SER A 58 -8.22 30.79 -6.48
C SER A 58 -7.49 30.02 -7.58
N GLY A 59 -7.26 28.71 -7.41
CA GLY A 59 -6.51 27.87 -8.33
C GLY A 59 -5.03 27.75 -7.97
N TRP A 60 -4.29 27.05 -8.83
CA TRP A 60 -2.85 26.81 -8.63
C TRP A 60 -2.05 28.10 -8.74
N SER A 61 -1.27 28.40 -7.72
CA SER A 61 -0.54 29.66 -7.55
C SER A 61 0.99 29.45 -7.45
N ALA A 62 1.75 30.56 -7.48
CA ALA A 62 3.19 30.53 -7.23
C ALA A 62 3.52 30.05 -5.79
N SER A 63 2.64 30.32 -4.82
CA SER A 63 2.78 29.85 -3.45
C SER A 63 2.65 28.32 -3.35
N ASP A 64 1.70 27.72 -4.09
CA ASP A 64 1.55 26.29 -4.16
C ASP A 64 2.75 25.62 -4.83
N GLN A 65 3.27 26.22 -5.92
CA GLN A 65 4.48 25.74 -6.56
C GLN A 65 5.71 25.81 -5.64
N GLN A 66 5.83 26.88 -4.85
CA GLN A 66 6.91 27.02 -3.86
C GLN A 66 6.84 25.89 -2.80
N ALA A 67 5.64 25.56 -2.33
CA ALA A 67 5.44 24.43 -1.41
C ALA A 67 5.81 23.11 -2.09
N ALA A 68 5.38 22.89 -3.34
CA ALA A 68 5.70 21.69 -4.11
C ALA A 68 7.22 21.51 -4.29
N ASP A 69 7.93 22.57 -4.66
CA ASP A 69 9.40 22.58 -4.83
C ASP A 69 10.13 22.27 -3.52
N ALA A 70 9.65 22.86 -2.40
CA ALA A 70 10.23 22.62 -1.09
C ALA A 70 10.00 21.19 -0.57
N LEU A 71 8.85 20.58 -0.87
CA LEU A 71 8.57 19.18 -0.58
C LEU A 71 9.41 18.26 -1.46
N ALA A 72 9.54 18.59 -2.76
CA ALA A 72 10.36 17.82 -3.68
C ALA A 72 11.85 17.84 -3.30
N ALA A 73 12.35 18.96 -2.79
CA ALA A 73 13.69 19.07 -2.21
C ALA A 73 13.91 18.14 -0.99
N LYS A 74 12.83 17.69 -0.35
CA LYS A 74 12.84 16.70 0.76
C LYS A 74 12.59 15.26 0.28
N GLY A 75 12.53 15.05 -1.05
CA GLY A 75 12.34 13.75 -1.66
C GLY A 75 10.88 13.39 -1.97
N ALA A 76 9.90 14.30 -1.80
CA ALA A 76 8.53 14.02 -2.19
C ALA A 76 8.34 14.12 -3.71
N MET A 77 7.60 13.20 -4.30
CA MET A 77 6.95 13.41 -5.59
C MET A 77 5.66 14.18 -5.33
N VAL A 78 5.49 15.34 -5.98
CA VAL A 78 4.34 16.20 -5.73
C VAL A 78 3.50 16.35 -7.00
N VAL A 79 2.22 16.00 -6.88
CA VAL A 79 1.18 16.24 -7.90
C VAL A 79 0.36 17.43 -7.46
N GLY A 80 0.57 18.56 -8.12
CA GLY A 80 -0.14 19.82 -7.87
C GLY A 80 -1.47 19.87 -8.63
N VAL A 81 -2.56 19.97 -7.89
CA VAL A 81 -3.93 19.97 -8.42
C VAL A 81 -4.55 21.36 -8.29
N ASP A 82 -5.02 21.90 -9.42
CA ASP A 82 -5.85 23.11 -9.45
C ASP A 82 -7.26 22.73 -8.98
N THR A 83 -7.53 22.99 -7.71
CA THR A 83 -8.79 22.56 -7.05
C THR A 83 -10.06 23.02 -7.73
N PRO A 84 -10.23 24.30 -8.18
CA PRO A 84 -11.43 24.73 -8.89
C PRO A 84 -11.59 24.09 -10.28
N ARG A 85 -10.49 23.78 -10.99
CA ARG A 85 -10.55 23.03 -12.26
C ARG A 85 -10.96 21.59 -12.03
N TYR A 86 -10.43 20.95 -10.99
CA TYR A 86 -10.85 19.61 -10.59
C TYR A 86 -12.35 19.57 -10.28
N ALA A 87 -12.86 20.49 -9.45
CA ALA A 87 -14.29 20.62 -9.16
C ALA A 87 -15.14 20.79 -10.44
N ALA A 88 -14.66 21.62 -11.37
CA ALA A 88 -15.36 21.85 -12.64
C ALA A 88 -15.42 20.58 -13.51
N ARG A 89 -14.36 19.77 -13.53
CA ARG A 89 -14.34 18.49 -14.25
C ARG A 89 -15.29 17.47 -13.63
N LEU A 90 -15.26 17.30 -12.32
CA LEU A 90 -16.18 16.40 -11.62
C LEU A 90 -17.65 16.79 -11.89
N ALA A 91 -17.97 18.08 -11.92
CA ALA A 91 -19.32 18.56 -12.23
C ALA A 91 -19.80 18.19 -13.66
N THR A 92 -18.89 17.84 -14.58
CA THR A 92 -19.24 17.38 -15.93
C THR A 92 -19.47 15.87 -16.05
N GLU A 93 -19.07 15.10 -15.03
CA GLU A 93 -19.27 13.65 -15.00
C GLU A 93 -20.75 13.32 -14.80
N LYS A 94 -21.39 12.77 -15.84
CA LYS A 94 -22.83 12.48 -15.83
C LYS A 94 -23.17 11.06 -15.36
N LYS A 95 -22.18 10.18 -15.33
CA LYS A 95 -22.39 8.76 -14.99
C LYS A 95 -22.41 8.49 -13.49
N GLU A 96 -21.82 9.38 -12.70
CA GLU A 96 -21.68 9.25 -11.26
C GLU A 96 -22.64 10.22 -10.54
N THR A 97 -23.32 9.73 -9.52
CA THR A 97 -24.19 10.56 -8.65
C THR A 97 -23.39 11.25 -7.56
N CYS A 98 -22.27 10.69 -7.17
CA CYS A 98 -21.28 11.20 -6.24
C CYS A 98 -19.86 10.79 -6.68
N HIS A 99 -18.83 11.39 -6.12
CA HIS A 99 -17.45 11.14 -6.53
C HIS A 99 -16.59 10.56 -5.39
N ASN A 100 -15.91 9.45 -5.68
CA ASN A 100 -14.80 8.99 -4.87
C ASN A 100 -13.57 9.85 -5.19
N LEU A 101 -13.03 10.53 -4.17
CA LEU A 101 -11.90 11.47 -4.31
C LEU A 101 -10.53 10.80 -4.11
N VAL A 102 -10.52 9.50 -3.76
CA VAL A 102 -9.28 8.76 -3.47
C VAL A 102 -8.69 8.13 -4.72
N GLY A 103 -9.53 7.54 -5.59
CA GLY A 103 -9.10 6.75 -6.74
C GLY A 103 -8.14 7.49 -7.67
N ASP A 104 -8.38 8.79 -7.96
CA ASP A 104 -7.47 9.57 -8.80
C ASP A 104 -6.04 9.68 -8.20
N ALA A 105 -5.94 9.80 -6.87
CA ALA A 105 -4.64 9.86 -6.19
C ALA A 105 -3.92 8.51 -6.23
N GLU A 106 -4.64 7.41 -6.06
CA GLU A 106 -4.07 6.06 -6.15
C GLU A 106 -3.56 5.79 -7.57
N ASP A 107 -4.38 6.04 -8.60
CA ASP A 107 -4.00 5.84 -9.99
C ASP A 107 -2.74 6.64 -10.36
N MET A 108 -2.71 7.92 -9.95
CA MET A 108 -1.55 8.79 -10.18
C MET A 108 -0.31 8.29 -9.45
N SER A 109 -0.44 7.85 -8.19
CA SER A 109 0.70 7.35 -7.42
C SER A 109 1.26 6.07 -8.04
N HIS A 110 0.40 5.12 -8.41
CA HIS A 110 0.82 3.88 -9.06
C HIS A 110 1.58 4.14 -10.37
N GLN A 111 1.04 5.01 -11.23
CA GLN A 111 1.65 5.32 -12.53
C GLN A 111 2.98 6.06 -12.36
N LEU A 112 3.00 7.13 -11.56
CA LEU A 112 4.18 7.99 -11.45
C LEU A 112 5.33 7.33 -10.68
N GLU A 113 5.04 6.58 -9.63
CA GLU A 113 6.06 5.87 -8.88
C GLU A 113 6.71 4.76 -9.71
N ARG A 114 5.97 4.12 -10.62
CA ARG A 114 6.53 3.18 -11.59
C ARG A 114 7.48 3.87 -12.57
N THR A 115 7.18 5.11 -13.01
CA THR A 115 8.05 5.83 -13.94
C THR A 115 9.42 6.18 -13.36
N VAL A 116 9.51 6.37 -12.04
CA VAL A 116 10.76 6.65 -11.32
C VAL A 116 11.36 5.40 -10.65
N GLN A 117 10.77 4.23 -10.89
CA GLN A 117 11.26 2.92 -10.43
C GLN A 117 11.54 2.89 -8.93
N THR A 118 10.60 3.38 -8.11
CA THR A 118 10.73 3.32 -6.66
C THR A 118 10.90 1.88 -6.17
N SER A 119 11.74 1.68 -5.17
CA SER A 119 11.95 0.35 -4.56
C SER A 119 10.77 -0.10 -3.71
N ARG A 120 9.91 0.83 -3.29
CA ARG A 120 8.70 0.58 -2.50
C ARG A 120 7.58 1.54 -2.90
N TYR A 121 6.35 1.17 -2.62
CA TYR A 121 5.18 2.01 -2.83
C TYR A 121 4.99 3.00 -1.67
N PHE A 122 4.67 4.25 -2.00
CA PHE A 122 4.33 5.32 -1.07
C PHE A 122 2.84 5.67 -1.22
N SER A 123 2.03 5.34 -0.22
CA SER A 123 0.63 5.77 -0.21
C SER A 123 0.53 7.30 -0.26
N PRO A 124 -0.42 7.87 -1.03
CA PRO A 124 -0.58 9.30 -1.17
C PRO A 124 -0.80 10.02 0.17
N ILE A 125 -0.18 11.18 0.33
CA ILE A 125 -0.52 12.17 1.34
C ILE A 125 -1.31 13.26 0.63
N PHE A 126 -2.53 13.53 1.06
CA PHE A 126 -3.26 14.71 0.62
C PHE A 126 -2.81 15.92 1.43
N ALA A 127 -2.46 17.02 0.77
CA ALA A 127 -2.12 18.27 1.43
C ALA A 127 -2.83 19.43 0.73
N GLY A 128 -3.31 20.42 1.47
CA GLY A 128 -3.97 21.56 0.84
C GLY A 128 -4.23 22.71 1.79
N THR A 129 -4.63 23.84 1.17
CA THR A 129 -5.01 25.06 1.86
C THR A 129 -6.41 25.50 1.43
N GLY A 130 -7.21 26.09 2.31
CA GLY A 130 -8.57 26.57 1.99
C GLY A 130 -9.46 25.46 1.46
N GLN A 131 -9.95 25.60 0.20
CA GLN A 131 -10.74 24.56 -0.46
C GLN A 131 -9.96 23.26 -0.62
N GLY A 132 -8.67 23.32 -1.00
CA GLY A 132 -7.82 22.14 -1.09
C GLY A 132 -7.69 21.39 0.23
N ALA A 133 -7.65 22.11 1.35
CA ALA A 133 -7.64 21.49 2.68
C ALA A 133 -8.93 20.70 2.95
N VAL A 134 -10.09 21.27 2.62
CA VAL A 134 -11.39 20.58 2.78
C VAL A 134 -11.47 19.33 1.89
N VAL A 135 -10.99 19.42 0.65
CA VAL A 135 -10.92 18.25 -0.26
C VAL A 135 -10.02 17.16 0.32
N ALA A 136 -8.84 17.52 0.85
CA ALA A 136 -7.91 16.58 1.49
C ALA A 136 -8.56 15.84 2.67
N GLU A 137 -9.30 16.54 3.53
CA GLU A 137 -10.05 15.94 4.64
C GLU A 137 -11.14 14.97 4.16
N ARG A 138 -11.88 15.37 3.11
CA ARG A 138 -12.94 14.53 2.54
C ARG A 138 -12.39 13.28 1.87
N ALA A 139 -11.29 13.42 1.12
CA ALA A 139 -10.61 12.28 0.50
C ALA A 139 -10.13 11.29 1.58
N LEU A 140 -9.49 11.78 2.65
CA LEU A 140 -9.09 10.90 3.76
C LEU A 140 -10.30 10.18 4.39
N GLY A 141 -11.42 10.88 4.59
CA GLY A 141 -12.63 10.28 5.17
C GLY A 141 -13.31 9.23 4.29
N GLN A 142 -13.02 9.20 2.99
CA GLN A 142 -13.52 8.18 2.04
C GLN A 142 -12.54 7.02 1.85
N ALA A 143 -11.28 7.19 2.26
CA ALA A 143 -10.24 6.22 1.95
C ALA A 143 -10.39 4.93 2.76
N PRO A 144 -10.26 3.75 2.14
CA PRO A 144 -10.01 2.52 2.88
C PRO A 144 -8.70 2.61 3.67
N ASP A 145 -8.56 1.82 4.74
CA ASP A 145 -7.30 1.75 5.47
C ASP A 145 -6.14 1.36 4.53
N ASN A 146 -4.97 1.93 4.77
CA ASN A 146 -3.73 1.70 4.01
C ASN A 146 -3.69 2.19 2.55
N THR A 147 -4.76 2.79 2.01
CA THR A 147 -4.75 3.35 0.65
C THR A 147 -4.13 4.74 0.59
N VAL A 148 -4.32 5.55 1.64
CA VAL A 148 -3.68 6.86 1.81
C VAL A 148 -2.85 6.88 3.09
N ALA A 149 -1.77 7.66 3.11
CA ALA A 149 -0.97 7.84 4.31
C ALA A 149 -1.65 8.78 5.31
N GLY A 150 -2.32 9.82 4.81
CA GLY A 150 -3.03 10.79 5.64
C GLY A 150 -3.35 12.09 4.92
N ALA A 151 -3.79 13.10 5.68
CA ALA A 151 -4.10 14.42 5.18
C ALA A 151 -3.50 15.55 6.02
N VAL A 152 -3.06 16.59 5.33
CA VAL A 152 -2.62 17.88 5.88
C VAL A 152 -3.58 18.98 5.43
N SER A 153 -4.23 19.60 6.39
CA SER A 153 -5.30 20.58 6.19
C SER A 153 -4.87 21.93 6.80
N LEU A 154 -4.50 22.89 5.96
CA LEU A 154 -4.11 24.23 6.39
C LEU A 154 -5.24 25.21 6.13
N ALA A 155 -5.74 25.83 7.19
CA ALA A 155 -6.80 26.85 7.15
C ALA A 155 -8.01 26.44 6.25
N PRO A 156 -8.66 25.30 6.50
CA PRO A 156 -9.72 24.81 5.67
C PRO A 156 -10.89 25.82 5.61
N ASP A 157 -11.46 25.96 4.43
CA ASP A 157 -12.72 26.71 4.23
C ASP A 157 -13.86 26.08 5.05
N ALA A 158 -14.86 26.88 5.41
CA ALA A 158 -15.99 26.39 6.22
C ALA A 158 -16.84 25.32 5.51
N GLN A 159 -16.87 25.34 4.19
CA GLN A 159 -17.65 24.42 3.38
C GLN A 159 -16.90 23.97 2.14
N LEU A 160 -17.13 22.70 1.75
CA LEU A 160 -16.67 22.17 0.49
C LEU A 160 -17.49 22.76 -0.67
N ASP A 161 -16.84 23.06 -1.78
CA ASP A 161 -17.49 23.43 -3.03
C ASP A 161 -18.46 22.32 -3.47
N ALA A 162 -19.72 22.69 -3.66
CA ALA A 162 -20.82 21.74 -3.96
C ALA A 162 -20.59 20.92 -5.24
N ARG A 163 -19.71 21.37 -6.13
CA ARG A 163 -19.35 20.65 -7.37
C ARG A 163 -18.62 19.33 -7.10
N PHE A 164 -17.94 19.19 -5.97
CA PHE A 164 -17.22 17.97 -5.61
C PHE A 164 -18.14 16.78 -5.34
N LYS A 165 -19.34 17.00 -4.82
CA LYS A 165 -20.32 15.92 -4.51
C LYS A 165 -19.66 14.64 -3.99
N PRO A 166 -18.89 14.68 -2.89
CA PRO A 166 -18.21 13.48 -2.41
C PRO A 166 -19.21 12.38 -2.08
N CYS A 167 -18.91 11.14 -2.41
CA CYS A 167 -19.70 9.99 -1.96
C CYS A 167 -19.74 9.95 -0.43
N PRO A 168 -20.86 9.52 0.16
CA PRO A 168 -20.88 9.25 1.59
C PRO A 168 -19.81 8.18 1.91
N PRO A 169 -19.29 8.15 3.15
CA PRO A 169 -18.44 7.06 3.59
C PRO A 169 -19.12 5.71 3.35
N ASP A 170 -18.40 4.76 2.78
CA ASP A 170 -18.92 3.43 2.57
C ASP A 170 -19.09 2.75 3.95
N PRO A 171 -20.31 2.33 4.33
CA PRO A 171 -20.56 1.70 5.63
C PRO A 171 -19.86 0.34 5.78
N THR A 172 -19.42 -0.27 4.69
CA THR A 172 -18.63 -1.51 4.71
C THR A 172 -17.16 -1.27 5.01
N ILE A 173 -16.68 -0.03 4.87
CA ILE A 173 -15.31 0.35 5.21
C ILE A 173 -15.21 0.56 6.72
N ILE A 174 -14.67 -0.43 7.43
CA ILE A 174 -14.44 -0.37 8.87
C ILE A 174 -13.03 0.19 9.12
N HIS A 175 -12.95 1.34 9.76
CA HIS A 175 -11.65 1.90 10.18
C HIS A 175 -11.25 1.38 11.56
N MET A 176 -10.10 0.71 11.63
CA MET A 176 -9.60 0.13 12.89
C MET A 176 -9.21 1.18 13.95
N LYS A 177 -8.86 2.39 13.52
CA LYS A 177 -8.34 3.48 14.39
C LYS A 177 -9.03 4.82 14.15
N GLY A 178 -10.26 4.84 13.68
CA GLY A 178 -11.04 6.05 13.42
C GLY A 178 -10.81 6.61 12.01
N LEU A 179 -9.66 7.20 11.68
CA LEU A 179 -9.31 7.62 10.31
C LEU A 179 -8.33 6.63 9.68
N PRO A 180 -8.36 6.46 8.35
CA PRO A 180 -7.50 5.50 7.64
C PRO A 180 -6.01 5.91 7.61
N GLY A 181 -5.69 7.13 8.02
CA GLY A 181 -4.35 7.68 8.06
C GLY A 181 -4.23 8.83 9.06
N PHE A 182 -3.08 9.51 9.08
CA PHE A 182 -2.92 10.67 9.95
C PHE A 182 -3.76 11.87 9.46
N MET A 183 -4.14 12.75 10.39
CA MET A 183 -4.78 14.04 10.12
C MET A 183 -4.02 15.14 10.85
N GLU A 184 -3.41 16.05 10.07
CA GLU A 184 -2.79 17.28 10.59
C GLU A 184 -3.63 18.47 10.18
N ARG A 185 -4.08 19.28 11.14
CA ARG A 185 -4.89 20.48 10.88
C ARG A 185 -4.30 21.70 11.61
N ALA A 186 -4.16 22.80 10.88
CA ALA A 186 -3.72 24.07 11.46
C ALA A 186 -4.42 25.27 10.81
N ALA A 187 -4.44 26.40 11.53
CA ALA A 187 -4.73 27.72 10.99
C ALA A 187 -3.46 28.36 10.43
N LEU A 188 -3.62 29.40 9.61
CA LEU A 188 -2.50 30.26 9.21
C LEU A 188 -1.90 30.96 10.43
N VAL A 189 -0.59 30.94 10.52
CA VAL A 189 0.14 31.61 11.59
C VAL A 189 0.55 33.01 11.10
N PRO A 190 0.17 34.09 11.78
CA PRO A 190 0.59 35.43 11.41
C PRO A 190 2.13 35.55 11.31
N GLY A 191 2.61 36.13 10.22
CA GLY A 191 4.04 36.30 9.97
C GLY A 191 4.78 35.11 9.43
N ARG A 192 4.11 33.94 9.26
CA ARG A 192 4.69 32.80 8.60
C ARG A 192 4.05 32.59 7.23
N ALA A 193 4.87 32.38 6.19
CA ALA A 193 4.37 32.14 4.85
C ALA A 193 3.56 30.83 4.79
N GLN A 194 2.48 30.84 4.01
CA GLN A 194 1.62 29.66 3.81
C GLN A 194 2.39 28.43 3.33
N PRO A 195 3.28 28.52 2.29
CA PRO A 195 4.02 27.34 1.83
C PRO A 195 4.94 26.78 2.92
N ASP A 196 5.59 27.62 3.71
CA ASP A 196 6.46 27.16 4.80
C ASP A 196 5.69 26.40 5.89
N THR A 197 4.46 26.84 6.18
CA THR A 197 3.59 26.18 7.16
C THR A 197 3.15 24.82 6.63
N LEU A 198 2.69 24.75 5.39
CA LEU A 198 2.24 23.51 4.74
C LEU A 198 3.38 22.50 4.65
N VAL A 199 4.57 22.94 4.24
CA VAL A 199 5.77 22.10 4.19
C VAL A 199 6.17 21.57 5.57
N ALA A 200 6.11 22.42 6.60
CA ALA A 200 6.44 22.00 7.96
C ALA A 200 5.47 20.95 8.53
N MET A 201 4.19 21.01 8.14
CA MET A 201 3.20 20.02 8.52
C MET A 201 3.35 18.71 7.73
N THR A 202 3.70 18.79 6.45
CA THR A 202 3.77 17.61 5.56
C THR A 202 5.09 16.84 5.72
N ALA A 203 6.21 17.53 5.86
CA ALA A 203 7.55 16.94 5.85
C ALA A 203 7.79 15.83 6.91
N PRO A 204 7.26 15.91 8.15
CA PRO A 204 7.43 14.84 9.14
C PRO A 204 6.84 13.48 8.71
N HIS A 205 5.90 13.48 7.76
CA HIS A 205 5.25 12.29 7.27
C HIS A 205 5.95 11.67 6.04
N LEU A 206 6.97 12.33 5.49
CA LEU A 206 7.83 11.77 4.46
C LEU A 206 8.78 10.76 5.10
N LYS A 207 8.72 9.50 4.63
CA LYS A 207 9.46 8.39 5.23
C LYS A 207 10.74 8.09 4.45
N LYS A 208 11.88 8.19 5.10
CA LYS A 208 13.14 7.66 4.53
C LYS A 208 13.10 6.13 4.51
N PRO A 209 13.75 5.48 3.53
CA PRO A 209 13.98 4.05 3.57
C PRO A 209 14.78 3.69 4.82
N GLU A 210 14.28 2.76 5.63
CA GLU A 210 15.02 2.17 6.74
C GLU A 210 15.66 0.87 6.27
N ALA A 211 16.93 0.66 6.64
CA ALA A 211 17.58 -0.62 6.43
C ALA A 211 17.02 -1.66 7.42
N PRO A 212 16.69 -2.89 6.97
CA PRO A 212 16.16 -3.92 7.85
C PRO A 212 17.21 -4.34 8.88
N ALA A 213 16.81 -4.50 10.15
CA ALA A 213 17.60 -5.18 11.15
C ALA A 213 17.46 -6.70 10.97
N ASP A 214 18.54 -7.48 11.17
CA ASP A 214 18.61 -8.92 10.83
C ASP A 214 17.55 -9.82 11.49
N ASN A 215 16.92 -9.39 12.59
CA ASN A 215 15.90 -10.14 13.32
C ASN A 215 14.58 -9.40 13.50
N ASP A 216 14.39 -8.30 12.80
CA ASP A 216 13.18 -7.48 12.85
C ASP A 216 12.35 -7.69 11.57
N VAL A 217 11.05 -7.47 11.70
CA VAL A 217 10.08 -7.48 10.58
C VAL A 217 9.56 -6.08 10.26
N SER A 218 10.18 -5.03 10.81
CA SER A 218 9.79 -3.62 10.62
C SER A 218 9.95 -3.13 9.18
N ASP A 219 10.81 -3.80 8.39
CA ASP A 219 10.98 -3.57 6.95
C ASP A 219 9.82 -4.12 6.10
N LEU A 220 8.95 -4.95 6.66
CA LEU A 220 7.84 -5.56 5.96
C LEU A 220 6.55 -4.76 6.15
N PRO A 221 5.70 -4.66 5.11
CA PRO A 221 4.42 -3.96 5.20
C PRO A 221 3.37 -4.83 5.89
N LEU A 222 3.48 -4.95 7.21
CA LEU A 222 2.64 -5.84 8.01
C LEU A 222 1.48 -5.10 8.66
N ILE A 223 0.36 -5.80 8.79
CA ILE A 223 -0.82 -5.41 9.55
C ILE A 223 -0.98 -6.38 10.73
N GLU A 224 -0.87 -5.89 11.95
CA GLU A 224 -0.96 -6.69 13.17
C GLU A 224 -2.36 -6.64 13.78
N LEU A 225 -3.02 -7.78 13.87
CA LEU A 225 -4.35 -7.95 14.46
C LEU A 225 -4.28 -9.03 15.55
N ARG A 226 -3.81 -8.65 16.74
CA ARG A 226 -3.80 -9.57 17.88
C ARG A 226 -5.22 -9.75 18.42
N ALA A 227 -5.65 -11.01 18.59
CA ALA A 227 -6.94 -11.30 19.19
C ALA A 227 -7.02 -10.83 20.66
N ALA A 228 -8.19 -10.31 21.07
CA ALA A 228 -8.41 -9.87 22.46
C ALA A 228 -8.39 -11.05 23.44
N GLN A 229 -8.89 -12.20 23.00
CA GLN A 229 -8.82 -13.48 23.71
C GLN A 229 -8.08 -14.49 22.80
N PRO A 230 -6.74 -14.43 22.76
CA PRO A 230 -5.98 -15.19 21.81
C PRO A 230 -5.98 -16.68 22.14
N THR A 231 -6.13 -17.47 21.09
CA THR A 231 -5.83 -18.91 21.10
C THR A 231 -4.37 -19.13 20.71
N ASP A 232 -3.93 -20.36 20.54
CA ASP A 232 -2.62 -20.71 20.02
C ASP A 232 -2.53 -20.67 18.49
N LEU A 233 -3.51 -20.00 17.81
CA LEU A 233 -3.64 -19.91 16.37
C LEU A 233 -3.09 -18.56 15.84
N LEU A 234 -2.25 -18.63 14.81
CA LEU A 234 -1.73 -17.50 14.06
C LEU A 234 -2.07 -17.65 12.57
N ALA A 235 -2.84 -16.74 12.00
CA ALA A 235 -3.03 -16.66 10.56
C ALA A 235 -2.09 -15.62 9.94
N ILE A 236 -1.35 -16.03 8.90
CA ILE A 236 -0.61 -15.11 8.04
C ILE A 236 -1.41 -14.97 6.76
N VAL A 237 -1.92 -13.77 6.51
CA VAL A 237 -2.79 -13.46 5.38
C VAL A 237 -2.00 -12.63 4.37
N ILE A 238 -1.86 -13.12 3.13
CA ILE A 238 -1.28 -12.37 2.01
C ILE A 238 -2.43 -11.86 1.15
N SER A 239 -2.54 -10.54 1.03
CA SER A 239 -3.65 -9.88 0.34
C SER A 239 -3.62 -10.07 -1.18
N GLY A 240 -4.68 -9.64 -1.85
CA GLY A 240 -4.70 -9.48 -3.30
C GLY A 240 -3.76 -8.37 -3.79
N ASP A 241 -3.66 -8.19 -5.10
CA ASP A 241 -2.79 -7.22 -5.77
C ASP A 241 -3.16 -5.76 -5.47
N GLY A 242 -4.41 -5.49 -5.11
CA GLY A 242 -4.87 -4.17 -4.64
C GLY A 242 -4.36 -3.77 -3.25
N GLY A 243 -3.59 -4.62 -2.57
CA GLY A 243 -3.11 -4.41 -1.20
C GLY A 243 -4.13 -4.83 -0.13
N TRP A 244 -3.90 -4.40 1.10
CA TRP A 244 -4.73 -4.78 2.24
C TRP A 244 -6.05 -4.01 2.27
N ARG A 245 -7.10 -4.59 1.68
CA ARG A 245 -8.42 -3.95 1.51
C ARG A 245 -9.56 -4.88 1.92
N ASP A 246 -10.76 -4.38 1.76
CA ASP A 246 -12.09 -4.95 2.00
C ASP A 246 -12.15 -6.43 2.41
N LEU A 247 -11.92 -7.36 1.47
CA LEU A 247 -11.98 -8.80 1.72
C LEU A 247 -10.93 -9.22 2.76
N ASP A 248 -9.66 -8.88 2.51
CA ASP A 248 -8.54 -9.29 3.36
C ASP A 248 -8.74 -8.77 4.79
N LYS A 249 -9.14 -7.50 4.90
CA LYS A 249 -9.36 -6.82 6.16
C LYS A 249 -10.55 -7.39 6.91
N THR A 250 -11.71 -7.52 6.27
CA THR A 250 -12.95 -7.99 6.92
C THR A 250 -12.80 -9.43 7.38
N MET A 251 -12.25 -10.29 6.51
CA MET A 251 -11.94 -11.68 6.85
C MET A 251 -10.96 -11.77 8.05
N ALA A 252 -9.91 -10.97 8.04
CA ALA A 252 -8.92 -10.96 9.12
C ALA A 252 -9.50 -10.47 10.45
N LEU A 253 -10.39 -9.48 10.42
CA LEU A 253 -11.12 -9.01 11.60
C LEU A 253 -12.06 -10.08 12.16
N ALA A 254 -12.74 -10.83 11.29
CA ALA A 254 -13.60 -11.95 11.71
C ALA A 254 -12.76 -13.07 12.35
N LEU A 255 -11.62 -13.44 11.78
CA LEU A 255 -10.66 -14.37 12.38
C LEU A 255 -10.16 -13.88 13.75
N GLN A 256 -9.82 -12.59 13.85
CA GLN A 256 -9.39 -11.95 15.10
C GLN A 256 -10.48 -12.02 16.18
N HIS A 257 -11.72 -11.72 15.81
CA HIS A 257 -12.89 -11.83 16.70
C HIS A 257 -13.05 -13.25 17.25
N ASP A 258 -12.80 -14.27 16.42
CA ASP A 258 -12.92 -15.68 16.76
C ASP A 258 -11.68 -16.26 17.48
N GLY A 259 -10.78 -15.40 17.96
CA GLY A 259 -9.63 -15.74 18.79
C GLY A 259 -8.34 -16.08 18.01
N VAL A 260 -8.32 -15.92 16.69
CA VAL A 260 -7.12 -16.10 15.86
C VAL A 260 -6.35 -14.79 15.80
N SER A 261 -5.09 -14.79 16.20
CA SER A 261 -4.22 -13.63 15.93
C SER A 261 -3.80 -13.62 14.46
N VAL A 262 -3.86 -12.46 13.80
CA VAL A 262 -3.61 -12.34 12.36
C VAL A 262 -2.46 -11.38 12.09
N VAL A 263 -1.57 -11.78 11.18
CA VAL A 263 -0.59 -10.89 10.55
C VAL A 263 -0.88 -10.82 9.06
N GLY A 264 -1.32 -9.66 8.60
CA GLY A 264 -1.51 -9.36 7.20
C GLY A 264 -0.20 -8.92 6.53
N ILE A 265 0.02 -9.35 5.30
CA ILE A 265 1.07 -8.85 4.41
C ILE A 265 0.39 -8.10 3.28
N ASP A 266 0.59 -6.79 3.20
CA ASP A 266 0.08 -5.94 2.13
C ASP A 266 0.85 -6.24 0.83
N SER A 267 0.22 -6.96 -0.09
CA SER A 267 0.86 -7.40 -1.33
C SER A 267 1.28 -6.24 -2.22
N LEU A 268 0.46 -5.18 -2.33
CA LEU A 268 0.78 -4.03 -3.16
C LEU A 268 2.12 -3.40 -2.75
N ARG A 269 2.33 -3.25 -1.46
CA ARG A 269 3.57 -2.68 -0.92
C ARG A 269 4.73 -3.67 -0.95
N TYR A 270 4.47 -4.93 -0.59
CA TYR A 270 5.50 -5.96 -0.53
C TYR A 270 6.05 -6.32 -1.91
N PHE A 271 5.16 -6.57 -2.87
CA PHE A 271 5.51 -6.93 -4.25
C PHE A 271 5.57 -5.72 -5.18
N TRP A 272 5.65 -4.52 -4.65
CA TRP A 272 5.89 -3.33 -5.46
C TRP A 272 7.18 -3.46 -6.27
N SER A 273 8.27 -3.90 -5.66
CA SER A 273 9.47 -4.37 -6.35
C SER A 273 9.44 -5.88 -6.51
N GLU A 274 10.06 -6.38 -7.59
CA GLU A 274 10.15 -7.82 -7.86
C GLU A 274 10.78 -8.56 -6.67
N LYS A 275 10.16 -9.64 -6.23
CA LYS A 275 10.68 -10.56 -5.22
C LYS A 275 10.97 -11.91 -5.86
N SER A 276 11.91 -12.66 -5.33
CA SER A 276 12.04 -14.07 -5.69
C SER A 276 11.16 -14.93 -4.77
N PRO A 277 10.70 -16.11 -5.23
CA PRO A 277 10.03 -17.07 -4.35
C PRO A 277 10.82 -17.39 -3.08
N GLN A 278 12.14 -17.44 -3.16
CA GLN A 278 13.03 -17.68 -2.03
C GLN A 278 13.01 -16.52 -1.02
N ARG A 279 13.04 -15.29 -1.51
CA ARG A 279 12.95 -14.09 -0.64
C ARG A 279 11.60 -14.06 0.07
N THR A 280 10.51 -14.31 -0.65
CA THR A 280 9.16 -14.37 -0.09
C THR A 280 9.05 -15.42 1.02
N ALA A 281 9.58 -16.62 0.79
CA ALA A 281 9.63 -17.68 1.81
C ALA A 281 10.44 -17.28 3.05
N SER A 282 11.60 -16.64 2.87
CA SER A 282 12.44 -16.17 3.97
C SER A 282 11.73 -15.11 4.80
N ASP A 283 11.03 -14.19 4.17
CA ASP A 283 10.30 -13.12 4.86
C ASP A 283 9.08 -13.69 5.61
N ILE A 284 8.32 -14.62 5.02
CA ILE A 284 7.24 -15.33 5.72
C ILE A 284 7.80 -16.12 6.92
N ALA A 285 8.94 -16.77 6.80
CA ALA A 285 9.57 -17.47 7.91
C ALA A 285 10.00 -16.52 9.05
N ARG A 286 10.45 -15.29 8.73
CA ARG A 286 10.71 -14.23 9.72
C ARG A 286 9.43 -13.85 10.46
N VAL A 287 8.33 -13.65 9.72
CA VAL A 287 7.00 -13.34 10.27
C VAL A 287 6.53 -14.47 11.20
N ILE A 288 6.55 -15.73 10.73
CA ILE A 288 6.19 -16.90 11.56
C ILE A 288 6.98 -16.89 12.87
N ARG A 289 8.33 -16.86 12.79
CA ARG A 289 9.19 -16.89 13.96
C ARG A 289 8.91 -15.76 14.95
N THR A 290 8.81 -14.53 14.45
CA THR A 290 8.61 -13.34 15.28
C THR A 290 7.28 -13.35 15.99
N TYR A 291 6.19 -13.63 15.27
CA TYR A 291 4.85 -13.53 15.84
C TYR A 291 4.43 -14.77 16.62
N SER A 292 4.89 -15.96 16.23
CA SER A 292 4.67 -17.17 17.06
C SER A 292 5.34 -17.03 18.43
N ALA A 293 6.57 -16.49 18.48
CA ALA A 293 7.23 -16.21 19.76
C ALA A 293 6.54 -15.08 20.54
N ARG A 294 6.19 -13.96 19.87
CA ARG A 294 5.57 -12.78 20.52
C ARG A 294 4.17 -13.05 21.08
N TRP A 295 3.38 -13.86 20.36
CA TRP A 295 1.97 -14.11 20.70
C TRP A 295 1.72 -15.52 21.27
N HIS A 296 2.77 -16.32 21.45
CA HIS A 296 2.73 -17.69 22.02
C HIS A 296 1.80 -18.61 21.23
N THR A 297 1.93 -18.59 19.88
CA THR A 297 1.12 -19.43 18.99
C THR A 297 1.92 -20.63 18.50
N SER A 298 1.26 -21.78 18.36
CA SER A 298 1.88 -23.06 17.95
C SER A 298 1.37 -23.56 16.60
N HIS A 299 0.23 -23.08 16.15
CA HIS A 299 -0.39 -23.47 14.90
C HIS A 299 -0.49 -22.26 13.96
N VAL A 300 0.07 -22.39 12.76
CA VAL A 300 0.07 -21.35 11.74
C VAL A 300 -0.80 -21.75 10.55
N ALA A 301 -1.72 -20.86 10.13
CA ALA A 301 -2.36 -20.94 8.82
C ALA A 301 -1.72 -19.94 7.87
N LEU A 302 -1.47 -20.36 6.64
CA LEU A 302 -1.15 -19.48 5.52
C LEU A 302 -2.42 -19.28 4.69
N VAL A 303 -2.86 -18.03 4.57
CA VAL A 303 -4.09 -17.68 3.86
C VAL A 303 -3.72 -16.69 2.75
N GLY A 304 -4.03 -17.02 1.52
CA GLY A 304 -3.77 -16.16 0.38
C GLY A 304 -5.05 -15.85 -0.39
N TYR A 305 -5.20 -14.61 -0.81
CA TYR A 305 -6.28 -14.18 -1.69
C TYR A 305 -5.73 -13.66 -3.01
N SER A 306 -6.30 -14.15 -4.14
CA SER A 306 -5.93 -13.71 -5.47
C SER A 306 -4.41 -13.80 -5.67
N PHE A 307 -3.72 -12.71 -5.95
CA PHE A 307 -2.25 -12.64 -6.03
C PHE A 307 -1.55 -13.33 -4.85
N GLY A 308 -2.05 -13.12 -3.62
CA GLY A 308 -1.51 -13.78 -2.42
C GLY A 308 -1.68 -15.29 -2.44
N ALA A 309 -2.76 -15.81 -3.02
CA ALA A 309 -2.97 -17.24 -3.20
C ALA A 309 -1.99 -17.81 -4.24
N ASP A 310 -1.73 -17.07 -5.32
CA ASP A 310 -0.88 -17.55 -6.44
C ASP A 310 0.58 -17.72 -6.00
N VAL A 311 1.11 -16.83 -5.18
CA VAL A 311 2.50 -16.91 -4.68
C VAL A 311 2.68 -17.92 -3.54
N MET A 312 1.60 -18.31 -2.87
CA MET A 312 1.64 -19.12 -1.64
C MET A 312 2.28 -20.51 -1.83
N PRO A 313 1.99 -21.32 -2.87
CA PRO A 313 2.62 -22.61 -3.06
C PRO A 313 4.14 -22.51 -3.20
N PHE A 314 4.62 -21.50 -3.91
CA PHE A 314 6.05 -21.25 -4.08
C PHE A 314 6.73 -20.90 -2.76
N ALA A 315 6.09 -20.04 -1.97
CA ALA A 315 6.59 -19.63 -0.68
C ALA A 315 6.64 -20.79 0.32
N TYR A 316 5.53 -21.52 0.47
CA TYR A 316 5.46 -22.67 1.38
C TYR A 316 6.52 -23.72 1.10
N ASN A 317 6.71 -24.10 -0.16
CA ASN A 317 7.68 -25.13 -0.55
C ASN A 317 9.15 -24.74 -0.26
N ARG A 318 9.41 -23.45 -0.07
CA ARG A 318 10.74 -22.89 0.21
C ARG A 318 10.92 -22.45 1.66
N LEU A 319 9.91 -22.65 2.52
CA LEU A 319 10.05 -22.37 3.94
C LEU A 319 11.15 -23.25 4.56
N PRO A 320 11.98 -22.70 5.45
CA PRO A 320 12.85 -23.51 6.31
C PRO A 320 12.02 -24.51 7.12
N ASP A 321 12.59 -25.68 7.43
CA ASP A 321 11.88 -26.78 8.09
C ASP A 321 11.23 -26.35 9.43
N ALA A 322 11.91 -25.54 10.22
CA ALA A 322 11.39 -25.05 11.50
C ALA A 322 10.12 -24.18 11.34
N ALA A 323 10.04 -23.35 10.29
CA ALA A 323 8.86 -22.55 9.98
C ALA A 323 7.76 -23.42 9.37
N ARG A 324 8.13 -24.32 8.45
CA ARG A 324 7.20 -25.23 7.78
C ARG A 324 6.51 -26.18 8.77
N ALA A 325 7.20 -26.64 9.79
CA ALA A 325 6.65 -27.51 10.83
C ALA A 325 5.52 -26.84 11.64
N GLN A 326 5.53 -25.51 11.78
CA GLN A 326 4.46 -24.76 12.46
C GLN A 326 3.22 -24.57 11.57
N VAL A 327 3.36 -24.68 10.23
CA VAL A 327 2.23 -24.51 9.31
C VAL A 327 1.34 -25.74 9.38
N SER A 328 0.10 -25.55 9.78
CA SER A 328 -0.91 -26.59 9.94
C SER A 328 -2.06 -26.49 8.93
N TYR A 329 -2.15 -25.37 8.19
CA TYR A 329 -3.21 -25.13 7.21
C TYR A 329 -2.79 -24.15 6.12
N ILE A 330 -3.35 -24.32 4.92
CA ILE A 330 -3.16 -23.44 3.77
C ILE A 330 -4.52 -23.20 3.12
N SER A 331 -4.95 -21.95 3.01
CA SER A 331 -6.17 -21.56 2.28
C SER A 331 -5.80 -20.71 1.07
N LEU A 332 -6.20 -21.15 -0.10
CA LEU A 332 -6.00 -20.49 -1.39
C LEU A 332 -7.34 -20.01 -1.90
N MET A 333 -7.55 -18.71 -2.01
CA MET A 333 -8.81 -18.08 -2.40
C MET A 333 -8.64 -17.33 -3.72
N GLY A 334 -9.50 -17.61 -4.71
CA GLY A 334 -9.39 -16.99 -6.04
C GLY A 334 -8.06 -17.32 -6.72
N PHE A 335 -7.69 -18.59 -6.73
CA PHE A 335 -6.36 -19.09 -7.09
C PHE A 335 -6.21 -19.29 -8.60
N ALA A 336 -5.27 -18.57 -9.22
CA ALA A 336 -5.02 -18.57 -10.67
C ALA A 336 -3.98 -19.62 -11.12
N PRO A 337 -3.88 -19.90 -12.45
CA PRO A 337 -2.93 -20.89 -12.99
C PRO A 337 -1.47 -20.42 -13.01
N SER A 338 -1.20 -19.14 -12.79
CA SER A 338 0.14 -18.55 -12.83
C SER A 338 0.34 -17.54 -11.72
N ALA A 339 1.57 -17.38 -11.24
CA ALA A 339 1.97 -16.43 -10.22
C ALA A 339 3.02 -15.46 -10.77
N ASP A 340 2.80 -14.18 -10.55
CA ASP A 340 3.81 -13.12 -10.67
C ASP A 340 4.39 -12.79 -9.29
N PHE A 341 5.65 -12.39 -9.24
CA PHE A 341 6.32 -11.96 -8.00
C PHE A 341 6.59 -10.45 -8.01
N GLN A 342 5.85 -9.73 -8.82
CA GLN A 342 5.80 -8.28 -8.86
C GLN A 342 4.40 -7.84 -9.28
N ILE A 343 3.77 -6.96 -8.51
CA ILE A 343 2.49 -6.37 -8.90
C ILE A 343 2.72 -5.39 -10.06
N ARG A 344 1.91 -5.53 -11.10
CA ARG A 344 1.93 -4.68 -12.30
C ARG A 344 0.61 -3.93 -12.40
N VAL A 345 0.69 -2.62 -12.48
CA VAL A 345 -0.50 -1.75 -12.65
C VAL A 345 -1.27 -2.10 -13.92
N THR A 346 -0.59 -2.63 -14.95
CA THR A 346 -1.20 -3.10 -16.20
C THR A 346 -2.10 -4.32 -16.03
N GLY A 347 -1.89 -5.15 -15.00
CA GLY A 347 -2.73 -6.31 -14.69
C GLY A 347 -4.17 -5.94 -14.34
N TRP A 348 -4.38 -4.78 -13.73
CA TRP A 348 -5.72 -4.26 -13.40
C TRP A 348 -6.56 -3.86 -14.62
N LEU A 349 -5.94 -3.76 -15.78
CA LEU A 349 -6.61 -3.50 -17.06
C LEU A 349 -7.01 -4.79 -17.80
N GLY A 350 -7.00 -5.95 -17.13
CA GLY A 350 -7.33 -7.25 -17.75
C GLY A 350 -6.28 -7.75 -18.76
N MET A 351 -5.03 -7.30 -18.63
CA MET A 351 -3.94 -7.77 -19.47
C MET A 351 -3.47 -9.17 -19.00
N PRO A 352 -2.98 -10.02 -19.92
CA PRO A 352 -2.52 -11.35 -19.58
C PRO A 352 -1.35 -11.34 -18.60
N ALA A 353 -1.13 -12.50 -17.94
CA ALA A 353 0.02 -12.74 -17.07
C ALA A 353 1.33 -12.33 -17.77
N SER A 354 2.31 -11.90 -16.99
CA SER A 354 3.58 -11.42 -17.54
C SER A 354 4.41 -12.55 -18.17
N ASP A 355 5.37 -12.19 -19.02
CA ASP A 355 6.36 -13.15 -19.55
C ASP A 355 7.20 -13.84 -18.46
N LYS A 356 7.20 -13.26 -17.24
CA LYS A 356 7.88 -13.80 -16.05
C LYS A 356 6.96 -14.63 -15.17
N ALA A 357 5.66 -14.69 -15.46
CA ALA A 357 4.70 -15.44 -14.67
C ALA A 357 5.06 -16.93 -14.62
N MET A 358 5.04 -17.49 -13.44
CA MET A 358 5.45 -18.86 -13.16
C MET A 358 4.20 -19.76 -13.07
N ASN A 359 4.23 -20.93 -13.73
CA ASN A 359 3.16 -21.92 -13.62
C ASN A 359 3.07 -22.47 -12.19
N VAL A 360 1.90 -22.39 -11.56
CA VAL A 360 1.69 -22.80 -10.17
C VAL A 360 1.53 -24.30 -9.99
N LYS A 361 1.10 -25.05 -11.03
CA LYS A 361 0.80 -26.49 -10.93
C LYS A 361 1.95 -27.33 -10.37
N PRO A 362 3.22 -27.15 -10.79
CA PRO A 362 4.34 -27.91 -10.23
C PRO A 362 4.57 -27.65 -8.75
N GLU A 363 4.33 -26.44 -8.28
CA GLU A 363 4.46 -26.08 -6.87
C GLU A 363 3.27 -26.57 -6.05
N LEU A 364 2.07 -26.47 -6.59
CA LEU A 364 0.85 -26.97 -5.97
C LEU A 364 0.90 -28.49 -5.71
N ALA A 365 1.46 -29.26 -6.66
CA ALA A 365 1.62 -30.70 -6.52
C ALA A 365 2.54 -31.16 -5.39
N LYS A 366 3.37 -30.26 -4.84
CA LYS A 366 4.27 -30.53 -3.70
C LYS A 366 3.62 -30.23 -2.35
N LEU A 367 2.47 -29.56 -2.33
CA LEU A 367 1.78 -29.24 -1.06
C LEU A 367 1.18 -30.51 -0.46
N PRO A 368 1.17 -30.66 0.88
CA PRO A 368 0.45 -31.75 1.56
C PRO A 368 -1.07 -31.59 1.34
N PRO A 369 -1.75 -32.45 0.57
CA PRO A 369 -3.12 -32.18 0.14
C PRO A 369 -4.12 -32.00 1.29
N ALA A 370 -3.96 -32.77 2.35
CA ALA A 370 -4.86 -32.72 3.53
C ALA A 370 -4.86 -31.35 4.24
N MET A 371 -3.81 -30.54 4.04
CA MET A 371 -3.69 -29.20 4.66
C MET A 371 -4.27 -28.07 3.79
N VAL A 372 -4.61 -28.36 2.54
CA VAL A 372 -4.92 -27.33 1.55
C VAL A 372 -6.42 -27.25 1.34
N GLN A 373 -6.95 -26.04 1.47
CA GLN A 373 -8.29 -25.66 1.05
C GLN A 373 -8.19 -24.68 -0.12
N CYS A 374 -8.91 -24.95 -1.20
CA CYS A 374 -9.01 -24.05 -2.36
C CYS A 374 -10.45 -23.54 -2.47
N ILE A 375 -10.63 -22.22 -2.37
CA ILE A 375 -11.94 -21.56 -2.40
C ILE A 375 -12.06 -20.73 -3.67
N TYR A 376 -13.20 -20.83 -4.36
CA TYR A 376 -13.46 -20.08 -5.59
C TYR A 376 -14.92 -19.67 -5.71
N GLY A 377 -15.18 -18.58 -6.41
CA GLY A 377 -16.51 -18.11 -6.77
C GLY A 377 -17.08 -18.90 -7.96
N GLU A 378 -18.38 -19.20 -7.95
CA GLU A 378 -19.02 -19.99 -9.01
C GLU A 378 -18.96 -19.35 -10.40
N LYS A 379 -18.78 -18.02 -10.47
CA LYS A 379 -18.66 -17.24 -11.70
C LYS A 379 -17.21 -16.94 -12.08
N GLU A 380 -16.25 -17.49 -11.33
CA GLU A 380 -14.83 -17.25 -11.55
C GLU A 380 -14.30 -18.20 -12.64
N GLU A 381 -13.84 -17.63 -13.76
CA GLU A 381 -13.44 -18.40 -14.95
C GLU A 381 -11.96 -18.82 -14.90
N ASP A 382 -11.09 -17.99 -14.34
CA ASP A 382 -9.63 -18.19 -14.35
C ASP A 382 -9.09 -18.85 -13.06
N THR A 383 -9.85 -19.80 -12.47
CA THR A 383 -9.43 -20.47 -11.23
C THR A 383 -9.01 -21.93 -11.47
N LEU A 384 -7.98 -22.37 -10.75
CA LEU A 384 -7.55 -23.77 -10.74
C LEU A 384 -8.33 -24.67 -9.77
N CYS A 385 -9.04 -24.11 -8.79
CA CYS A 385 -9.71 -24.86 -7.72
C CYS A 385 -10.56 -26.04 -8.24
N PRO A 386 -11.40 -25.90 -9.30
CA PRO A 386 -12.21 -27.02 -9.79
C PRO A 386 -11.38 -28.24 -10.22
N THR A 387 -10.14 -28.04 -10.66
CA THR A 387 -9.26 -29.13 -11.12
C THR A 387 -8.69 -29.96 -9.97
N LEU A 388 -8.81 -29.48 -8.72
CA LEU A 388 -8.20 -30.08 -7.53
C LEU A 388 -9.11 -31.08 -6.78
N THR A 389 -10.34 -31.28 -7.22
CA THR A 389 -11.34 -32.13 -6.54
C THR A 389 -10.90 -33.58 -6.33
N LYS A 390 -9.94 -34.09 -7.13
CA LYS A 390 -9.42 -35.47 -7.04
C LYS A 390 -8.01 -35.55 -6.42
N THR A 391 -7.49 -34.46 -5.88
CA THR A 391 -6.11 -34.42 -5.34
C THR A 391 -6.02 -34.71 -3.85
N GLY A 392 -7.15 -34.79 -3.15
CA GLY A 392 -7.22 -34.86 -1.68
C GLY A 392 -7.22 -33.50 -0.99
N MET A 393 -7.17 -32.41 -1.76
CA MET A 393 -7.36 -31.05 -1.27
C MET A 393 -8.85 -30.75 -1.06
N GLU A 394 -9.20 -29.94 -0.08
CA GLU A 394 -10.56 -29.48 0.10
C GLU A 394 -10.86 -28.39 -0.94
N VAL A 395 -11.91 -28.60 -1.75
CA VAL A 395 -12.35 -27.65 -2.77
C VAL A 395 -13.70 -27.10 -2.38
N VAL A 396 -13.80 -25.77 -2.24
CA VAL A 396 -15.00 -25.06 -1.80
C VAL A 396 -15.44 -24.09 -2.90
N LYS A 397 -16.67 -24.29 -3.39
CA LYS A 397 -17.32 -23.38 -4.32
C LYS A 397 -18.28 -22.48 -3.55
N LEU A 398 -18.17 -21.17 -3.73
CA LEU A 398 -19.03 -20.17 -3.11
C LEU A 398 -19.85 -19.41 -4.16
N PRO A 399 -20.97 -18.78 -3.79
CA PRO A 399 -21.71 -17.90 -4.69
C PRO A 399 -20.86 -16.69 -5.12
N GLY A 400 -21.20 -16.13 -6.29
CA GLY A 400 -20.58 -14.91 -6.80
C GLY A 400 -19.35 -15.15 -7.67
N ASP A 401 -18.59 -14.07 -7.85
CA ASP A 401 -17.37 -14.01 -8.65
C ASP A 401 -16.11 -14.14 -7.76
N HIS A 402 -15.04 -13.49 -8.15
CA HIS A 402 -13.76 -13.42 -7.43
C HIS A 402 -13.88 -12.86 -5.99
N HIS A 403 -15.00 -12.16 -5.67
CA HIS A 403 -15.30 -11.60 -4.34
C HIS A 403 -16.27 -12.46 -3.52
N PHE A 404 -16.58 -13.69 -3.92
CA PHE A 404 -17.35 -14.70 -3.15
C PHE A 404 -18.70 -14.20 -2.61
N GLY A 405 -19.37 -13.30 -3.34
CA GLY A 405 -20.65 -12.74 -2.96
C GLY A 405 -20.62 -11.74 -1.78
N GLY A 406 -19.42 -11.37 -1.29
CA GLY A 406 -19.23 -10.31 -0.29
C GLY A 406 -19.43 -10.72 1.18
N ASP A 407 -19.81 -11.97 1.49
CA ASP A 407 -19.92 -12.45 2.89
C ASP A 407 -18.56 -12.94 3.42
N TYR A 408 -17.70 -11.98 3.76
CA TYR A 408 -16.33 -12.25 4.21
C TYR A 408 -16.26 -12.80 5.64
N ASP A 409 -17.28 -12.58 6.46
CA ASP A 409 -17.43 -13.21 7.77
C ASP A 409 -17.69 -14.71 7.63
N ALA A 410 -18.58 -15.11 6.71
CA ALA A 410 -18.81 -16.53 6.42
C ALA A 410 -17.56 -17.19 5.82
N LEU A 411 -16.80 -16.46 4.99
CA LEU A 411 -15.52 -16.91 4.45
C LEU A 411 -14.52 -17.21 5.56
N ALA A 412 -14.34 -16.29 6.52
CA ALA A 412 -13.46 -16.45 7.67
C ALA A 412 -13.84 -17.67 8.52
N ARG A 413 -15.13 -17.82 8.84
CA ARG A 413 -15.65 -18.98 9.59
C ARG A 413 -15.38 -20.29 8.85
N ARG A 414 -15.49 -20.32 7.53
CA ARG A 414 -15.21 -21.49 6.70
C ARG A 414 -13.73 -21.90 6.79
N ILE A 415 -12.82 -20.93 6.67
CA ILE A 415 -11.38 -21.15 6.79
C ILE A 415 -11.05 -21.69 8.18
N LEU A 416 -11.56 -21.05 9.23
CA LEU A 416 -11.30 -21.45 10.61
C LEU A 416 -11.84 -22.86 10.93
N ALA A 417 -13.02 -23.22 10.41
CA ALA A 417 -13.60 -24.56 10.59
C ALA A 417 -12.74 -25.64 9.92
N GLY A 418 -12.28 -25.41 8.68
CA GLY A 418 -11.36 -26.31 7.98
C GLY A 418 -10.04 -26.47 8.74
N TRP A 419 -9.49 -25.37 9.22
CA TRP A 419 -8.23 -25.38 9.97
C TRP A 419 -8.35 -26.14 11.30
N ARG A 420 -9.39 -25.87 12.11
CA ARG A 420 -9.64 -26.59 13.37
C ARG A 420 -9.84 -28.09 13.14
N LYS A 421 -10.55 -28.48 12.08
CA LYS A 421 -10.70 -29.87 11.68
C LYS A 421 -9.36 -30.54 11.38
N GLN A 422 -8.48 -29.83 10.65
CA GLN A 422 -7.15 -30.33 10.32
C GLN A 422 -6.24 -30.48 11.55
N ILE A 423 -6.28 -29.55 12.49
CA ILE A 423 -5.54 -29.66 13.76
C ILE A 423 -6.02 -30.88 14.54
N ALA A 424 -7.33 -31.04 14.70
CA ALA A 424 -7.90 -32.19 15.41
C ALA A 424 -7.51 -33.54 14.77
N ALA A 425 -7.48 -33.61 13.46
CA ALA A 425 -7.05 -34.83 12.74
C ALA A 425 -5.57 -35.18 13.00
N ARG A 426 -4.69 -34.18 13.18
CA ARG A 426 -3.27 -34.40 13.49
C ARG A 426 -3.01 -34.81 14.95
N GLN A 427 -3.89 -34.43 15.87
CA GLN A 427 -3.77 -34.78 17.29
C GLN A 427 -4.31 -36.16 17.62
N GLY A 428 -5.16 -36.73 16.72
CA GLY A 428 -5.73 -38.06 16.86
C GLY A 428 -4.95 -39.19 16.19
N THR A 429 -3.81 -38.86 15.55
CA THR A 429 -2.86 -39.80 14.95
C THR A 429 -1.57 -39.88 15.77
#